data_11a395d6aa4f43204e0984456cc65e42
#
_entry.id   11a395d6aa4f43204e0984456cc65e42
#
_cell.length_a   1.000
_cell.length_b   1.000
_cell.length_c   1.000
_cell.angle_alpha   90.00
_cell.angle_beta   90.00
_cell.angle_gamma   90.00
#
_symmetry.space_group_name_H-M   'P 1'
#
loop_
_entity.id
_entity.type
_entity.pdbx_description
1 polymer ?
#
loop_
_entity_poly.entity_id
_entity_poly.type
_entity_poly.pdbx_seq_one_letter_code
_entity_poly.pdbx_strand_id
1 'polypeptide(L)'
;VLTGAVASAEGGNVTLKVYRGHAEDTIPFQVVNMFPGDTESKQYRLEVSYKGGVTVRFRADVRPGYEKLAEVLMCRVSLNGAQLYDGLMRDMPESLSRALPRSRGTTASLDYDITVYLDTSVGNEYMGKELYADFRWWVDENSSGSNNPSKPGGLIAPKTGDEGGIFLWASLAGLSLFLLLLLLFLSKRQKEGQL
;
A
#
# COMPACT_ATOMS: atom_id res chain seq x y z
N VAL A 1 -31.70 -13.11 29.35
CA VAL A 1 -31.35 -12.43 28.08
C VAL A 1 -30.30 -11.43 28.44
N LEU A 2 -28.99 -11.78 28.21
CA LEU A 2 -27.88 -10.82 28.32
C LEU A 2 -27.80 -10.10 26.99
N THR A 3 -28.20 -8.84 26.99
CA THR A 3 -27.92 -7.91 25.90
C THR A 3 -26.45 -7.52 26.02
N GLY A 4 -25.57 -8.09 25.15
CA GLY A 4 -24.20 -7.64 25.03
C GLY A 4 -24.19 -6.18 24.55
N ALA A 5 -23.52 -5.32 25.28
CA ALA A 5 -23.35 -3.92 24.91
C ALA A 5 -22.41 -3.88 23.65
N VAL A 6 -22.98 -3.44 22.55
CA VAL A 6 -22.18 -3.11 21.34
C VAL A 6 -21.55 -1.76 21.62
N ALA A 7 -20.29 -1.74 22.01
CA ALA A 7 -19.51 -0.50 22.05
C ALA A 7 -19.21 -0.08 20.60
N SER A 8 -19.96 0.91 20.12
CA SER A 8 -19.68 1.54 18.83
C SER A 8 -18.56 2.56 19.05
N ALA A 9 -17.33 2.19 18.76
CA ALA A 9 -16.23 3.16 18.71
C ALA A 9 -16.35 3.96 17.41
N GLU A 10 -16.26 5.29 17.51
CA GLU A 10 -16.35 6.19 16.35
C GLU A 10 -15.28 5.85 15.30
N GLY A 11 -15.72 5.56 14.10
CA GLY A 11 -14.85 5.40 12.93
C GLY A 11 -14.31 6.74 12.43
N GLY A 12 -13.30 6.69 11.60
CA GLY A 12 -12.66 7.87 11.02
C GLY A 12 -13.07 8.12 9.57
N ASN A 13 -12.88 9.36 9.12
CA ASN A 13 -12.94 9.71 7.71
C ASN A 13 -11.53 9.70 7.13
N VAL A 14 -11.37 9.00 6.00
CA VAL A 14 -10.11 8.91 5.25
C VAL A 14 -10.32 9.53 3.88
N THR A 15 -9.43 10.42 3.47
CA THR A 15 -9.51 11.06 2.16
C THR A 15 -8.25 10.78 1.36
N LEU A 16 -8.37 9.99 0.30
CA LEU A 16 -7.28 9.68 -0.63
C LEU A 16 -7.46 10.49 -1.93
N LYS A 17 -6.47 11.30 -2.28
CA LYS A 17 -6.49 12.11 -3.52
C LYS A 17 -5.44 11.59 -4.48
N VAL A 18 -5.87 10.97 -5.58
CA VAL A 18 -4.99 10.34 -6.57
C VAL A 18 -4.92 11.20 -7.84
N TYR A 19 -4.32 12.37 -7.75
CA TYR A 19 -4.09 13.21 -8.91
C TYR A 19 -2.68 13.10 -9.47
N ARG A 20 -1.69 12.76 -8.64
CA ARG A 20 -0.29 12.54 -9.02
C ARG A 20 0.39 11.68 -7.95
N GLY A 21 0.45 10.37 -8.13
CA GLY A 21 1.18 9.46 -7.25
C GLY A 21 0.29 8.58 -6.37
N HIS A 22 0.92 7.74 -5.58
CA HIS A 22 0.24 6.80 -4.68
C HIS A 22 -0.33 7.55 -3.48
N ALA A 23 -1.66 7.52 -3.32
CA ALA A 23 -2.29 8.00 -2.11
C ALA A 23 -2.38 6.85 -1.10
N GLU A 24 -1.95 7.10 0.11
CA GLU A 24 -1.96 6.16 1.22
C GLU A 24 -2.41 6.89 2.50
N ASP A 25 -3.19 6.21 3.34
CA ASP A 25 -3.53 6.67 4.68
C ASP A 25 -3.53 5.50 5.67
N THR A 26 -3.15 5.78 6.91
CA THR A 26 -2.99 4.78 7.97
C THR A 26 -3.63 5.28 9.25
N ILE A 27 -4.56 4.50 9.79
CA ILE A 27 -5.26 4.80 11.04
C ILE A 27 -4.95 3.72 12.08
N PRO A 28 -4.51 4.08 13.29
CA PRO A 28 -4.29 3.12 14.36
C PRO A 28 -5.61 2.50 14.81
N PHE A 29 -5.56 1.21 15.07
CA PHE A 29 -6.66 0.43 15.62
C PHE A 29 -6.18 -0.28 16.88
N GLN A 30 -7.00 -0.23 17.94
CA GLN A 30 -6.68 -0.84 19.20
C GLN A 30 -7.89 -1.61 19.72
N VAL A 31 -7.62 -2.78 20.29
CA VAL A 31 -8.57 -3.60 21.04
C VAL A 31 -7.96 -3.92 22.39
N VAL A 32 -8.72 -3.67 23.45
CA VAL A 32 -8.27 -3.93 24.82
C VAL A 32 -9.40 -4.59 25.61
N ASN A 33 -9.02 -5.45 26.56
CA ASN A 33 -9.95 -6.05 27.53
C ASN A 33 -11.15 -6.78 26.91
N MET A 34 -11.00 -7.41 25.73
CA MET A 34 -12.05 -8.26 25.18
C MET A 34 -12.18 -9.58 25.95
N PHE A 35 -13.42 -9.99 26.11
CA PHE A 35 -13.81 -11.30 26.64
C PHE A 35 -14.37 -12.18 25.51
N PRO A 36 -14.30 -13.52 25.66
CA PRO A 36 -14.98 -14.41 24.73
C PRO A 36 -16.46 -14.05 24.56
N GLY A 37 -16.88 -13.85 23.29
CA GLY A 37 -18.22 -13.37 22.94
C GLY A 37 -18.33 -11.86 22.71
N ASP A 38 -17.31 -11.08 23.06
CA ASP A 38 -17.32 -9.64 22.80
C ASP A 38 -17.10 -9.34 21.31
N THR A 39 -17.71 -8.24 20.90
CA THR A 39 -17.64 -7.72 19.53
C THR A 39 -17.42 -6.22 19.56
N GLU A 40 -16.49 -5.74 18.73
CA GLU A 40 -16.23 -4.32 18.52
C GLU A 40 -16.32 -4.01 17.02
N SER A 41 -17.05 -2.94 16.66
CA SER A 41 -17.23 -2.52 15.26
C SER A 41 -16.81 -1.07 15.09
N LYS A 42 -16.10 -0.80 13.99
CA LYS A 42 -15.71 0.56 13.57
C LYS A 42 -16.09 0.79 12.11
N GLN A 43 -16.58 1.98 11.83
CA GLN A 43 -16.94 2.41 10.48
C GLN A 43 -15.97 3.46 9.98
N TYR A 44 -15.51 3.29 8.74
CA TYR A 44 -14.61 4.22 8.08
C TYR A 44 -15.20 4.62 6.74
N ARG A 45 -15.32 5.92 6.53
CA ARG A 45 -15.69 6.46 5.23
C ARG A 45 -14.45 6.89 4.48
N LEU A 46 -14.18 6.23 3.37
CA LEU A 46 -13.06 6.51 2.49
C LEU A 46 -13.55 7.30 1.27
N GLU A 47 -13.06 8.52 1.09
CA GLU A 47 -13.30 9.32 -0.10
C GLU A 47 -12.08 9.24 -1.03
N VAL A 48 -12.28 8.68 -2.21
CA VAL A 48 -11.23 8.51 -3.22
C VAL A 48 -11.50 9.43 -4.39
N SER A 49 -10.70 10.47 -4.54
CA SER A 49 -10.73 11.35 -5.70
C SER A 49 -9.71 10.88 -6.74
N TYR A 50 -10.17 10.47 -7.92
CA TYR A 50 -9.32 9.82 -8.90
C TYR A 50 -9.67 10.15 -10.35
N LYS A 51 -8.69 9.90 -11.25
CA LYS A 51 -8.82 9.99 -12.71
C LYS A 51 -8.22 8.70 -13.31
N GLY A 52 -8.88 8.15 -14.32
CA GLY A 52 -8.48 6.85 -14.87
C GLY A 52 -9.19 5.69 -14.18
N GLY A 53 -8.61 4.51 -14.21
CA GLY A 53 -9.01 3.34 -13.43
C GLY A 53 -8.08 3.20 -12.24
N VAL A 54 -8.63 2.92 -11.06
CA VAL A 54 -7.85 2.70 -9.84
C VAL A 54 -8.33 1.48 -9.08
N THR A 55 -7.45 0.91 -8.29
CA THR A 55 -7.80 -0.16 -7.34
C THR A 55 -7.51 0.34 -5.94
N VAL A 56 -8.55 0.42 -5.12
CA VAL A 56 -8.41 0.72 -3.69
C VAL A 56 -8.06 -0.57 -2.97
N ARG A 57 -7.09 -0.49 -2.07
CA ARG A 57 -6.65 -1.60 -1.24
C ARG A 57 -6.76 -1.26 0.23
N PHE A 58 -6.98 -2.29 1.03
CA PHE A 58 -7.02 -2.24 2.49
C PHE A 58 -6.20 -3.38 3.08
N ARG A 59 -5.52 -3.11 4.19
CA ARG A 59 -4.82 -4.09 5.00
C ARG A 59 -4.89 -3.70 6.48
N ALA A 60 -4.92 -4.71 7.35
CA ALA A 60 -4.69 -4.56 8.78
C ALA A 60 -3.31 -5.15 9.11
N ASP A 61 -2.39 -4.29 9.56
CA ASP A 61 -1.04 -4.68 9.97
C ASP A 61 -0.98 -4.74 11.50
N VAL A 62 -0.92 -5.94 12.07
CA VAL A 62 -0.74 -6.13 13.52
C VAL A 62 0.66 -5.67 13.91
N ARG A 63 0.78 -4.80 14.91
CA ARG A 63 2.06 -4.29 15.37
C ARG A 63 2.86 -5.37 16.09
N PRO A 64 4.21 -5.36 15.96
CA PRO A 64 5.07 -6.29 16.66
C PRO A 64 4.83 -6.28 18.18
N GLY A 65 4.71 -7.47 18.77
CA GLY A 65 4.44 -7.67 20.21
C GLY A 65 2.96 -7.81 20.58
N TYR A 66 2.04 -7.64 19.60
CA TYR A 66 0.59 -7.76 19.83
C TYR A 66 -0.06 -8.91 19.04
N GLU A 67 0.76 -9.82 18.52
CA GLU A 67 0.30 -10.93 17.65
C GLU A 67 -0.54 -11.96 18.42
N LYS A 68 -0.35 -12.05 19.75
CA LYS A 68 -1.00 -13.09 20.57
C LYS A 68 -2.52 -13.07 20.48
N LEU A 69 -3.14 -11.88 20.56
CA LEU A 69 -4.58 -11.76 20.41
C LEU A 69 -5.02 -12.00 18.95
N ALA A 70 -4.21 -11.62 17.97
CA ALA A 70 -4.51 -11.82 16.55
C ALA A 70 -4.63 -13.29 16.15
N GLU A 71 -4.05 -14.23 16.93
CA GLU A 71 -4.16 -15.68 16.71
C GLU A 71 -5.60 -16.18 16.80
N VAL A 72 -6.45 -15.52 17.60
CA VAL A 72 -7.82 -15.94 17.91
C VAL A 72 -8.87 -14.88 17.63
N LEU A 73 -8.46 -13.64 17.38
CA LEU A 73 -9.37 -12.54 17.07
C LEU A 73 -9.88 -12.69 15.65
N MET A 74 -11.18 -12.85 15.54
CA MET A 74 -11.87 -12.83 14.24
C MET A 74 -12.02 -11.39 13.76
N CYS A 75 -11.85 -11.19 12.46
CA CYS A 75 -12.02 -9.90 11.81
C CYS A 75 -12.90 -10.05 10.58
N ARG A 76 -14.00 -9.30 10.55
CA ARG A 76 -14.88 -9.18 9.39
C ARG A 76 -14.73 -7.80 8.79
N VAL A 77 -14.46 -7.74 7.49
CA VAL A 77 -14.39 -6.50 6.74
C VAL A 77 -15.45 -6.49 5.66
N SER A 78 -16.31 -5.50 5.68
CA SER A 78 -17.34 -5.27 4.66
C SER A 78 -17.09 -3.92 3.98
N LEU A 79 -17.42 -3.82 2.71
CA LEU A 79 -17.32 -2.61 1.90
C LEU A 79 -18.68 -2.35 1.23
N ASN A 80 -19.32 -1.22 1.54
CA ASN A 80 -20.66 -0.87 1.06
C ASN A 80 -21.65 -2.03 1.29
N GLY A 81 -21.57 -2.70 2.43
CA GLY A 81 -22.40 -3.85 2.80
C GLY A 81 -21.99 -5.19 2.17
N ALA A 82 -21.04 -5.22 1.27
CA ALA A 82 -20.50 -6.49 0.70
C ALA A 82 -19.31 -6.97 1.52
N GLN A 83 -19.37 -8.22 1.99
CA GLN A 83 -18.26 -8.82 2.76
C GLN A 83 -17.05 -9.03 1.87
N LEU A 84 -15.90 -8.50 2.29
CA LEU A 84 -14.60 -8.70 1.64
C LEU A 84 -13.76 -9.77 2.34
N TYR A 85 -13.89 -9.86 3.67
CA TYR A 85 -13.15 -10.81 4.49
C TYR A 85 -13.97 -11.21 5.72
N ASP A 86 -13.78 -12.44 6.18
CA ASP A 86 -14.26 -12.93 7.49
C ASP A 86 -13.36 -14.10 7.89
N GLY A 87 -12.52 -13.89 8.89
CA GLY A 87 -11.53 -14.86 9.33
C GLY A 87 -10.63 -14.32 10.44
N LEU A 88 -9.61 -15.08 10.81
CA LEU A 88 -8.65 -14.64 11.82
C LEU A 88 -7.86 -13.42 11.35
N MET A 89 -7.64 -12.46 12.24
CA MET A 89 -6.91 -11.23 11.87
C MET A 89 -5.48 -11.53 11.39
N ARG A 90 -4.80 -12.52 11.98
CA ARG A 90 -3.46 -12.96 11.55
C ARG A 90 -3.43 -13.53 10.13
N ASP A 91 -4.54 -14.12 9.68
CA ASP A 91 -4.63 -14.81 8.38
C ASP A 91 -5.20 -13.90 7.28
N MET A 92 -5.37 -12.59 7.57
CA MET A 92 -5.84 -11.63 6.59
C MET A 92 -4.88 -11.58 5.39
N PRO A 93 -5.38 -11.62 4.14
CA PRO A 93 -4.55 -11.49 2.95
C PRO A 93 -3.73 -10.20 2.96
N GLU A 94 -2.61 -10.18 2.21
CA GLU A 94 -1.75 -8.98 2.09
C GLU A 94 -2.50 -7.72 1.68
N SER A 95 -3.61 -7.86 0.94
CA SER A 95 -4.56 -6.77 0.71
C SER A 95 -5.94 -7.26 0.30
N LEU A 96 -6.98 -6.62 0.84
CA LEU A 96 -8.33 -6.68 0.32
C LEU A 96 -8.48 -5.57 -0.71
N SER A 97 -8.98 -5.88 -1.90
CA SER A 97 -8.95 -4.93 -3.02
C SER A 97 -10.33 -4.70 -3.64
N ARG A 98 -10.56 -3.47 -4.12
CA ARG A 98 -11.74 -3.08 -4.89
C ARG A 98 -11.34 -2.21 -6.07
N ALA A 99 -11.56 -2.71 -7.28
CA ALA A 99 -11.39 -1.90 -8.49
C ALA A 99 -12.54 -0.90 -8.63
N LEU A 100 -12.20 0.35 -8.93
CA LEU A 100 -13.15 1.40 -9.26
C LEU A 100 -13.22 1.59 -10.79
N PRO A 101 -14.41 1.89 -11.33
CA PRO A 101 -14.57 2.10 -12.77
C PRO A 101 -13.75 3.29 -13.26
N ARG A 102 -13.32 3.25 -14.52
CA ARG A 102 -12.60 4.37 -15.14
C ARG A 102 -13.43 5.63 -15.14
N SER A 103 -12.81 6.75 -14.76
CA SER A 103 -13.43 8.07 -14.78
C SER A 103 -12.50 9.12 -15.38
N ARG A 104 -13.09 10.23 -15.87
CA ARG A 104 -12.33 11.42 -16.31
C ARG A 104 -11.97 12.35 -15.16
N GLY A 105 -12.43 12.03 -13.96
CA GLY A 105 -12.25 12.74 -12.70
C GLY A 105 -13.55 12.65 -11.91
N THR A 106 -13.50 11.98 -10.77
CA THR A 106 -14.62 11.77 -9.86
C THR A 106 -14.14 11.52 -8.44
N THR A 107 -15.05 11.61 -7.49
CA THR A 107 -14.84 11.14 -6.12
C THR A 107 -15.80 9.99 -5.86
N ALA A 108 -15.25 8.85 -5.43
CA ALA A 108 -16.03 7.72 -4.94
C ALA A 108 -16.01 7.69 -3.42
N SER A 109 -17.18 7.42 -2.81
CA SER A 109 -17.30 7.17 -1.37
C SER A 109 -17.41 5.66 -1.15
N LEU A 110 -16.57 5.16 -0.24
CA LEU A 110 -16.46 3.75 0.11
C LEU A 110 -16.63 3.64 1.63
N ASP A 111 -17.70 2.99 2.06
CA ASP A 111 -17.99 2.79 3.48
C ASP A 111 -17.48 1.39 3.90
N TYR A 112 -16.44 1.38 4.74
CA TYR A 112 -15.88 0.18 5.33
C TYR A 112 -16.48 -0.04 6.72
N ASP A 113 -17.07 -1.23 6.94
CA ASP A 113 -17.48 -1.72 8.25
C ASP A 113 -16.48 -2.79 8.68
N ILE A 114 -15.73 -2.54 9.74
CA ILE A 114 -14.75 -3.47 10.28
C ILE A 114 -15.20 -3.90 11.66
N THR A 115 -15.51 -5.19 11.79
CA THR A 115 -15.96 -5.81 13.03
C THR A 115 -14.93 -6.83 13.47
N VAL A 116 -14.47 -6.71 14.72
CA VAL A 116 -13.65 -7.74 15.36
C VAL A 116 -14.44 -8.40 16.48
N TYR A 117 -14.24 -9.69 16.67
CA TYR A 117 -14.92 -10.43 17.70
C TYR A 117 -14.09 -11.60 18.21
N LEU A 118 -14.31 -11.96 19.47
CA LEU A 118 -13.70 -13.12 20.09
C LEU A 118 -14.74 -14.22 20.17
N ASP A 119 -14.46 -15.38 19.55
CA ASP A 119 -15.37 -16.53 19.65
C ASP A 119 -15.51 -17.00 21.09
N THR A 120 -16.71 -17.46 21.48
CA THR A 120 -17.00 -17.93 22.84
C THR A 120 -16.21 -19.17 23.25
N SER A 121 -15.65 -19.90 22.30
CA SER A 121 -14.78 -21.06 22.54
C SER A 121 -13.33 -20.70 22.86
N VAL A 122 -12.93 -19.42 22.73
CA VAL A 122 -11.58 -18.95 23.04
C VAL A 122 -11.32 -19.07 24.55
N GLY A 123 -10.17 -19.62 24.90
CA GLY A 123 -9.78 -19.85 26.30
C GLY A 123 -9.44 -18.56 27.04
N ASN A 124 -9.45 -18.66 28.38
CA ASN A 124 -9.20 -17.53 29.28
C ASN A 124 -7.77 -16.97 29.19
N GLU A 125 -6.83 -17.69 28.57
CA GLU A 125 -5.44 -17.27 28.37
C GLU A 125 -5.29 -16.03 27.47
N TYR A 126 -6.36 -15.69 26.72
CA TYR A 126 -6.44 -14.50 25.89
C TYR A 126 -7.09 -13.30 26.56
N MET A 127 -7.71 -13.51 27.74
CA MET A 127 -8.33 -12.44 28.52
C MET A 127 -7.28 -11.40 28.94
N GLY A 128 -7.65 -10.14 28.84
CA GLY A 128 -6.76 -9.01 29.19
C GLY A 128 -5.58 -8.83 28.22
N LYS A 129 -5.55 -9.57 27.10
CA LYS A 129 -4.60 -9.30 26.03
C LYS A 129 -5.05 -8.10 25.21
N GLU A 130 -4.06 -7.38 24.69
CA GLU A 130 -4.28 -6.22 23.85
C GLU A 130 -3.84 -6.52 22.42
N LEU A 131 -4.48 -5.84 21.48
CA LEU A 131 -4.05 -5.84 20.09
C LEU A 131 -3.93 -4.40 19.62
N TYR A 132 -2.78 -4.10 19.01
CA TYR A 132 -2.58 -2.88 18.26
C TYR A 132 -2.30 -3.24 16.81
N ALA A 133 -3.02 -2.62 15.90
CA ALA A 133 -2.85 -2.78 14.47
C ALA A 133 -2.91 -1.41 13.78
N ASP A 134 -2.41 -1.35 12.58
CA ASP A 134 -2.56 -0.20 11.70
C ASP A 134 -3.46 -0.60 10.53
N PHE A 135 -4.60 0.07 10.39
CA PHE A 135 -5.46 -0.05 9.23
C PHE A 135 -4.95 0.88 8.16
N ARG A 136 -4.51 0.29 7.05
CA ARG A 136 -3.91 1.01 5.94
C ARG A 136 -4.78 0.91 4.71
N TRP A 137 -5.06 2.07 4.09
CA TRP A 137 -5.67 2.17 2.78
C TRP A 137 -4.70 2.79 1.79
N TRP A 138 -4.65 2.26 0.59
CA TRP A 138 -3.89 2.87 -0.51
C TRP A 138 -4.58 2.63 -1.84
N VAL A 139 -4.14 3.34 -2.86
CA VAL A 139 -4.70 3.28 -4.19
C VAL A 139 -3.61 3.00 -5.21
N ASP A 140 -3.82 1.98 -6.01
CA ASP A 140 -3.00 1.67 -7.18
C ASP A 140 -3.68 2.19 -8.43
N GLU A 141 -2.93 2.91 -9.28
CA GLU A 141 -3.41 3.30 -10.60
C GLU A 141 -3.41 2.08 -11.53
N ASN A 142 -4.57 1.79 -12.13
CA ASN A 142 -4.66 0.77 -13.14
C ASN A 142 -4.08 1.32 -14.44
N SER A 143 -2.79 1.09 -14.69
CA SER A 143 -2.11 1.48 -15.92
C SER A 143 -2.89 0.97 -17.12
N SER A 144 -3.41 1.88 -17.93
CA SER A 144 -4.14 1.54 -19.13
C SER A 144 -3.20 1.03 -20.20
N GLY A 145 -3.23 -0.29 -20.42
CA GLY A 145 -2.91 -0.86 -21.71
C GLY A 145 -1.45 -0.81 -22.15
N SER A 146 -0.75 -1.85 -21.84
CA SER A 146 -0.03 -2.57 -22.90
C SER A 146 -0.63 -3.95 -22.94
N ASN A 147 -1.39 -4.25 -24.01
CA ASN A 147 -1.75 -5.60 -24.36
C ASN A 147 -0.48 -6.33 -24.79
N ASN A 148 0.32 -6.73 -23.82
CA ASN A 148 1.32 -7.76 -24.01
C ASN A 148 0.95 -8.90 -23.06
N PRO A 149 0.60 -10.09 -23.57
CA PRO A 149 0.37 -11.23 -22.70
C PRO A 149 1.68 -11.54 -22.01
N SER A 150 1.73 -11.25 -20.71
CA SER A 150 2.89 -11.52 -19.88
C SER A 150 3.15 -13.01 -19.87
N LYS A 151 4.26 -13.40 -20.49
CA LYS A 151 4.86 -14.72 -20.43
C LYS A 151 5.05 -15.11 -18.97
N PRO A 152 4.56 -16.24 -18.48
CA PRO A 152 4.77 -16.65 -17.10
C PRO A 152 6.24 -17.05 -16.90
N GLY A 153 6.87 -16.48 -15.91
CA GLY A 153 8.18 -16.90 -15.40
C GLY A 153 9.35 -16.03 -15.81
N GLY A 154 9.59 -14.98 -15.06
CA GLY A 154 10.84 -14.23 -15.06
C GLY A 154 10.99 -13.54 -13.71
N LEU A 155 12.05 -13.87 -12.98
CA LEU A 155 12.49 -13.20 -11.77
C LEU A 155 12.52 -11.69 -12.02
N ILE A 156 11.70 -10.92 -11.29
CA ILE A 156 11.74 -9.46 -11.33
C ILE A 156 13.00 -9.06 -10.54
N ALA A 157 14.08 -8.74 -11.30
CA ALA A 157 15.20 -8.05 -10.71
C ALA A 157 14.73 -6.67 -10.20
N PRO A 158 15.22 -6.19 -9.05
CA PRO A 158 14.86 -4.86 -8.57
C PRO A 158 15.32 -3.83 -9.61
N LYS A 159 14.37 -3.04 -10.13
CA LYS A 159 14.66 -1.95 -11.05
C LYS A 159 15.32 -0.83 -10.22
N THR A 160 16.63 -0.86 -10.13
CA THR A 160 17.41 0.29 -9.65
C THR A 160 17.25 1.40 -10.68
N GLY A 161 16.44 2.38 -10.35
CA GLY A 161 16.20 3.54 -11.20
C GLY A 161 17.45 4.42 -11.30
N ASP A 162 18.18 4.29 -12.37
CA ASP A 162 19.09 5.32 -12.85
C ASP A 162 19.17 5.30 -14.39
N GLU A 163 18.05 5.58 -15.03
CA GLU A 163 18.04 5.74 -16.50
C GLU A 163 18.48 7.15 -16.96
N GLY A 164 18.69 8.10 -16.03
CA GLY A 164 19.15 9.45 -16.34
C GLY A 164 20.66 9.64 -16.33
N GLY A 165 21.41 8.80 -15.61
CA GLY A 165 22.85 8.97 -15.39
C GLY A 165 23.74 8.51 -16.54
N ILE A 166 23.37 7.47 -17.26
CA ILE A 166 24.24 6.85 -18.28
C ILE A 166 24.53 7.82 -19.45
N PHE A 167 23.55 8.57 -19.91
CA PHE A 167 23.71 9.56 -20.97
C PHE A 167 24.56 10.76 -20.54
N LEU A 168 24.47 11.19 -19.28
CA LEU A 168 25.32 12.25 -18.72
C LEU A 168 26.77 11.81 -18.61
N TRP A 169 27.05 10.62 -18.14
CA TRP A 169 28.41 10.07 -18.02
C TRP A 169 29.01 9.76 -19.37
N ALA A 170 28.25 9.25 -20.33
CA ALA A 170 28.67 9.00 -21.68
C ALA A 170 29.04 10.30 -22.43
N SER A 171 28.27 11.37 -22.26
CA SER A 171 28.56 12.68 -22.86
C SER A 171 29.81 13.34 -22.27
N LEU A 172 30.00 13.20 -20.94
CA LEU A 172 31.18 13.72 -20.24
C LEU A 172 32.49 12.99 -20.71
N ALA A 173 32.41 11.66 -20.84
CA ALA A 173 33.51 10.85 -21.34
C ALA A 173 33.88 11.19 -22.81
N GLY A 174 32.86 11.39 -23.66
CA GLY A 174 33.04 11.82 -25.04
C GLY A 174 33.73 13.20 -25.19
N LEU A 175 33.31 14.15 -24.33
CA LEU A 175 33.88 15.50 -24.32
C LEU A 175 35.38 15.49 -23.90
N SER A 176 35.72 14.68 -22.89
CA SER A 176 37.09 14.55 -22.40
C SER A 176 38.01 13.92 -23.45
N LEU A 177 37.54 12.89 -24.15
CA LEU A 177 38.28 12.25 -25.23
C LEU A 177 38.52 13.22 -26.41
N PHE A 178 37.51 14.01 -26.78
CA PHE A 178 37.60 15.00 -27.83
C PHE A 178 38.65 16.10 -27.51
N LEU A 179 38.65 16.62 -26.28
CA LEU A 179 39.63 17.60 -25.80
C LEU A 179 41.04 17.04 -25.83
N LEU A 180 41.23 15.78 -25.46
CA LEU A 180 42.56 15.13 -25.48
C LEU A 180 43.08 14.96 -26.89
N LEU A 181 42.26 14.56 -27.85
CA LEU A 181 42.61 14.46 -29.26
C LEU A 181 42.93 15.84 -29.87
N LEU A 182 42.17 16.88 -29.48
CA LEU A 182 42.42 18.25 -29.92
C LEU A 182 43.77 18.79 -29.42
N LEU A 183 44.14 18.53 -28.16
CA LEU A 183 45.43 18.87 -27.59
C LEU A 183 46.57 18.14 -28.28
N LEU A 184 46.42 16.85 -28.58
CA LEU A 184 47.42 16.07 -29.32
C LEU A 184 47.61 16.62 -30.74
N PHE A 185 46.53 17.00 -31.41
CA PHE A 185 46.58 17.58 -32.75
C PHE A 185 47.28 18.94 -32.77
N LEU A 186 46.97 19.81 -31.79
CA LEU A 186 47.63 21.11 -31.66
C LEU A 186 49.10 20.98 -31.31
N SER A 187 49.47 20.04 -30.42
CA SER A 187 50.86 19.79 -30.05
C SER A 187 51.70 19.27 -31.23
N LYS A 188 51.10 18.47 -32.12
CA LYS A 188 51.74 17.99 -33.33
C LYS A 188 51.99 19.12 -34.34
N ARG A 189 51.01 20.03 -34.52
CA ARG A 189 51.14 21.21 -35.35
C ARG A 189 52.27 22.18 -34.90
N GLN A 190 52.45 22.33 -33.58
CA GLN A 190 53.51 23.17 -33.04
C GLN A 190 54.93 22.60 -33.30
N LYS A 191 55.06 21.28 -33.39
CA LYS A 191 56.37 20.63 -33.72
C LYS A 191 56.73 20.70 -35.19
N GLU A 192 55.75 20.79 -36.09
CA GLU A 192 56.02 20.91 -37.56
C GLU A 192 56.26 22.34 -38.00
N GLY A 193 56.03 23.34 -37.14
CA GLY A 193 56.29 24.77 -37.43
C GLY A 193 57.67 25.30 -36.96
N GLN A 194 58.53 24.43 -36.44
CA GLN A 194 59.87 24.78 -35.96
C GLN A 194 61.02 24.09 -36.74
N LEU A 195 60.83 23.72 -38.01
CA LEU A 195 61.84 23.27 -38.93
C LEU A 195 62.00 24.25 -40.05
#